data_ac3ceb2254652316e55307706dae0daa
#
_entry.id   ac3ceb2254652316e55307706dae0daa
#
_cell.length_a   1.000
_cell.length_b   1.000
_cell.length_c   1.000
_cell.angle_alpha   90.00
_cell.angle_beta   90.00
_cell.angle_gamma   90.00
#
_symmetry.space_group_name_H-M   'P 1'
#
loop_
_entity.id
_entity.type
_entity.pdbx_description
1 polymer ?
#
loop_
_entity_poly.entity_id
_entity_poly.type
_entity_poly.pdbx_seq_one_letter_code
_entity_poly.pdbx_strand_id
1 'polypeptide(L)'
;MCETCGCDHLIDGITHEEMHALGIAHEHERHHSENRNSREHLVEQNILSENNLIAARNRGYFEAKSVFVLNMVSSPGSGKTTLLEKTLFNLKSRLPIAVIEGDQQTDNDADRIRKLDIPCIQINTQNGCHLDAAMIHRAVKKMNLQDNSLLFIENVGNLVCPALFDLGENKRVVLISVTEGDDKPLKYPYM
;
A
#
# COMPACT_ATOMS: atom_id res chain seq x y z
N MET A 1 -1.13 39.57 12.57
CA MET A 1 -0.07 39.36 11.55
C MET A 1 -0.31 38.00 10.94
N CYS A 2 -0.62 37.99 9.68
CA CYS A 2 -0.89 36.73 8.97
C CYS A 2 0.42 36.27 8.30
N GLU A 3 1.15 35.33 8.93
CA GLU A 3 2.47 34.88 8.46
C GLU A 3 2.42 33.90 7.24
N THR A 4 1.24 33.66 6.70
CA THR A 4 1.07 32.55 5.72
C THR A 4 0.53 32.94 4.35
N CYS A 5 0.16 34.20 4.08
CA CYS A 5 -0.49 34.53 2.80
C CYS A 5 0.31 35.40 1.84
N GLY A 6 1.53 35.83 2.16
CA GLY A 6 2.38 36.58 1.20
C GLY A 6 1.75 37.86 0.65
N CYS A 7 0.83 38.48 1.38
CA CYS A 7 -0.01 39.59 0.92
C CYS A 7 0.66 40.95 1.16
N ASP A 8 1.91 41.12 0.75
CA ASP A 8 2.65 42.38 0.88
C ASP A 8 2.57 43.24 -0.40
N HIS A 9 1.50 43.10 -1.20
CA HIS A 9 1.30 43.94 -2.37
C HIS A 9 0.41 45.12 -2.03
N LEU A 10 0.99 46.33 -2.12
CA LEU A 10 0.26 47.60 -2.15
C LEU A 10 -0.49 47.72 -3.47
N ILE A 11 -1.81 47.79 -3.44
CA ILE A 11 -2.63 48.17 -4.60
C ILE A 11 -3.01 49.64 -4.39
N ASP A 12 -2.52 50.52 -5.24
CA ASP A 12 -2.74 51.97 -5.17
C ASP A 12 -2.34 52.60 -3.85
N GLY A 13 -1.34 52.07 -3.15
CA GLY A 13 -0.81 52.61 -1.91
C GLY A 13 -1.60 52.25 -0.64
N ILE A 14 -2.57 51.36 -0.73
CA ILE A 14 -3.40 50.90 0.39
C ILE A 14 -2.95 49.47 0.78
N THR A 15 -2.76 49.23 2.04
CA THR A 15 -2.41 47.88 2.55
C THR A 15 -3.61 46.94 2.56
N HIS A 16 -3.37 45.63 2.54
CA HIS A 16 -4.41 44.62 2.62
C HIS A 16 -5.31 44.75 3.89
N GLU A 17 -4.73 45.14 5.01
CA GLU A 17 -5.47 45.41 6.27
C GLU A 17 -6.40 46.63 6.12
N GLU A 18 -5.95 47.67 5.47
CA GLU A 18 -6.75 48.87 5.21
C GLU A 18 -7.91 48.62 4.25
N MET A 19 -7.72 47.73 3.22
CA MET A 19 -8.80 47.33 2.33
C MET A 19 -9.91 46.59 3.08
N HIS A 20 -9.54 45.69 4.00
CA HIS A 20 -10.54 45.02 4.85
C HIS A 20 -11.29 45.97 5.77
N ALA A 21 -10.58 46.92 6.37
CA ALA A 21 -11.19 47.93 7.25
C ALA A 21 -12.15 48.90 6.52
N LEU A 22 -11.89 49.13 5.24
CA LEU A 22 -12.70 49.99 4.37
C LEU A 22 -13.80 49.25 3.60
N GLY A 23 -13.91 47.91 3.77
CA GLY A 23 -14.90 47.08 3.07
C GLY A 23 -14.70 47.02 1.56
N ILE A 24 -13.49 47.29 1.07
CA ILE A 24 -13.17 47.21 -0.36
C ILE A 24 -13.04 45.76 -0.78
N ALA A 25 -13.90 45.34 -1.72
CA ALA A 25 -13.84 43.99 -2.29
C ALA A 25 -12.55 43.84 -3.10
N HIS A 26 -11.75 42.82 -2.79
CA HIS A 26 -10.55 42.43 -3.48
C HIS A 26 -10.49 40.93 -3.62
N GLU A 27 -9.95 40.42 -4.73
CA GLU A 27 -9.77 38.99 -4.95
C GLU A 27 -8.51 38.49 -4.23
N HIS A 28 -8.70 37.48 -3.41
CA HIS A 28 -7.58 36.69 -2.89
C HIS A 28 -7.15 35.70 -3.98
N GLU A 29 -5.97 35.88 -4.53
CA GLU A 29 -5.40 34.87 -5.45
C GLU A 29 -5.22 33.54 -4.73
N ARG A 30 -6.10 32.58 -5.01
CA ARG A 30 -6.03 31.19 -4.51
C ARG A 30 -4.96 30.35 -5.23
N HIS A 31 -3.95 30.97 -5.79
CA HIS A 31 -2.97 30.30 -6.66
C HIS A 31 -2.03 29.30 -5.97
N HIS A 32 -1.95 29.29 -4.63
CA HIS A 32 -1.02 28.39 -3.93
C HIS A 32 -1.55 27.01 -3.60
N SER A 33 -2.88 26.81 -3.52
CA SER A 33 -3.47 25.52 -3.19
C SER A 33 -3.62 24.59 -4.41
N GLU A 34 -3.97 25.15 -5.56
CA GLU A 34 -4.14 24.37 -6.80
C GLU A 34 -2.81 23.83 -7.35
N ASN A 35 -1.74 24.58 -7.18
CA ASN A 35 -0.41 24.18 -7.67
C ASN A 35 0.28 23.13 -6.78
N ARG A 36 -0.09 23.05 -5.50
CA ARG A 36 0.35 21.98 -4.60
C ARG A 36 -0.37 20.67 -4.90
N ASN A 37 -1.70 20.71 -4.99
CA ASN A 37 -2.49 19.51 -5.31
C ASN A 37 -2.10 18.89 -6.66
N SER A 38 -1.82 19.71 -7.68
CA SER A 38 -1.40 19.19 -8.97
C SER A 38 -0.01 18.55 -8.94
N ARG A 39 0.93 19.06 -8.14
CA ARG A 39 2.26 18.46 -7.97
C ARG A 39 2.21 17.16 -7.16
N GLU A 40 1.42 17.12 -6.10
CA GLU A 40 1.21 15.91 -5.28
C GLU A 40 0.58 14.80 -6.13
N HIS A 41 -0.44 15.09 -6.91
CA HIS A 41 -1.05 14.15 -7.85
C HIS A 41 -0.07 13.61 -8.91
N LEU A 42 0.78 14.47 -9.47
CA LEU A 42 1.78 14.04 -10.44
C LEU A 42 2.84 13.11 -9.81
N VAL A 43 3.27 13.39 -8.59
CA VAL A 43 4.22 12.54 -7.86
C VAL A 43 3.58 11.20 -7.54
N GLU A 44 2.35 11.17 -7.05
CA GLU A 44 1.60 9.94 -6.77
C GLU A 44 1.41 9.08 -8.03
N GLN A 45 1.00 9.69 -9.15
CA GLN A 45 0.88 9.00 -10.44
C GLN A 45 2.21 8.42 -10.93
N ASN A 46 3.32 9.13 -10.75
CA ASN A 46 4.64 8.64 -11.13
C ASN A 46 5.06 7.44 -10.27
N ILE A 47 4.84 7.49 -8.96
CA ILE A 47 5.14 6.37 -8.03
C ILE A 47 4.33 5.13 -8.42
N LEU A 48 3.03 5.26 -8.66
CA LEU A 48 2.18 4.14 -9.05
C LEU A 48 2.56 3.61 -10.44
N SER A 49 2.92 4.47 -11.38
CA SER A 49 3.37 4.07 -12.71
C SER A 49 4.66 3.26 -12.66
N GLU A 50 5.65 3.69 -11.87
CA GLU A 50 6.89 2.95 -11.66
C GLU A 50 6.63 1.60 -10.97
N ASN A 51 5.79 1.58 -9.95
CA ASN A 51 5.36 0.35 -9.29
C ASN A 51 4.73 -0.64 -10.27
N ASN A 52 3.83 -0.16 -11.15
CA ASN A 52 3.14 -1.01 -12.12
C ASN A 52 4.09 -1.64 -13.15
N LEU A 53 5.15 -0.94 -13.56
CA LEU A 53 6.19 -1.52 -14.42
C LEU A 53 6.92 -2.67 -13.73
N ILE A 54 7.25 -2.52 -12.45
CA ILE A 54 7.91 -3.56 -11.66
C ILE A 54 6.93 -4.71 -11.37
N ALA A 55 5.65 -4.42 -11.10
CA ALA A 55 4.61 -5.42 -10.91
C ALA A 55 4.42 -6.28 -12.18
N ALA A 56 4.40 -5.68 -13.37
CA ALA A 56 4.35 -6.40 -14.62
C ALA A 56 5.55 -7.35 -14.80
N ARG A 57 6.75 -6.92 -14.40
CA ARG A 57 7.95 -7.77 -14.39
C ARG A 57 7.82 -8.93 -13.41
N ASN A 58 7.30 -8.69 -12.21
CA ASN A 58 7.05 -9.74 -11.22
C ASN A 58 6.06 -10.76 -11.78
N ARG A 59 4.97 -10.30 -12.41
CA ARG A 59 3.96 -11.16 -13.04
C ARG A 59 4.57 -12.05 -14.09
N GLY A 60 5.39 -11.51 -15.00
CA GLY A 60 6.10 -12.31 -15.99
C GLY A 60 7.03 -13.36 -15.38
N TYR A 61 7.71 -13.05 -14.27
CA TYR A 61 8.52 -14.03 -13.54
C TYR A 61 7.67 -15.14 -12.91
N PHE A 62 6.53 -14.80 -12.30
CA PHE A 62 5.61 -15.79 -11.73
C PHE A 62 4.99 -16.67 -12.78
N GLU A 63 4.56 -16.10 -13.91
CA GLU A 63 4.03 -16.85 -15.06
C GLU A 63 5.06 -17.84 -15.63
N ALA A 64 6.31 -17.40 -15.83
CA ALA A 64 7.38 -18.24 -16.35
C ALA A 64 7.68 -19.46 -15.46
N LYS A 65 7.43 -19.34 -14.13
CA LYS A 65 7.60 -20.42 -13.15
C LYS A 65 6.30 -21.15 -12.80
N SER A 66 5.18 -20.78 -13.41
CA SER A 66 3.86 -21.29 -13.06
C SER A 66 3.54 -21.14 -11.56
N VAL A 67 3.96 -20.01 -10.98
CA VAL A 67 3.67 -19.65 -9.59
C VAL A 67 2.36 -18.89 -9.52
N PHE A 68 1.40 -19.40 -8.73
CA PHE A 68 0.17 -18.68 -8.47
C PHE A 68 0.31 -17.81 -7.22
N VAL A 69 0.05 -16.52 -7.36
CA VAL A 69 0.31 -15.53 -6.30
C VAL A 69 -0.98 -14.97 -5.73
N LEU A 70 -1.12 -15.05 -4.41
CA LEU A 70 -2.23 -14.47 -3.65
C LEU A 70 -1.71 -13.36 -2.74
N ASN A 71 -2.21 -12.13 -2.92
CA ASN A 71 -1.95 -11.00 -2.03
C ASN A 71 -3.09 -10.87 -1.02
N MET A 72 -2.78 -11.04 0.27
CA MET A 72 -3.74 -10.97 1.37
C MET A 72 -3.70 -9.59 2.03
N VAL A 73 -4.81 -8.88 2.00
CA VAL A 73 -4.96 -7.52 2.57
C VAL A 73 -6.09 -7.50 3.59
N SER A 74 -5.93 -6.71 4.64
CA SER A 74 -6.93 -6.59 5.71
C SER A 74 -6.63 -5.42 6.63
N SER A 75 -7.59 -5.03 7.45
CA SER A 75 -7.30 -4.20 8.63
C SER A 75 -6.41 -4.95 9.63
N PRO A 76 -5.68 -4.24 10.50
CA PRO A 76 -4.97 -4.86 11.63
C PRO A 76 -5.93 -5.65 12.52
N GLY A 77 -5.49 -6.81 12.99
CA GLY A 77 -6.29 -7.64 13.91
C GLY A 77 -7.48 -8.39 13.31
N SER A 78 -7.68 -8.35 11.98
CA SER A 78 -8.77 -9.08 11.30
C SER A 78 -8.59 -10.61 11.25
N GLY A 79 -7.44 -11.13 11.70
CA GLY A 79 -7.13 -12.56 11.70
C GLY A 79 -6.44 -13.08 10.45
N LYS A 80 -5.85 -12.20 9.62
CA LYS A 80 -5.15 -12.53 8.38
C LYS A 80 -4.09 -13.61 8.56
N THR A 81 -3.13 -13.44 9.47
CA THR A 81 -2.08 -14.41 9.79
C THR A 81 -2.68 -15.73 10.29
N THR A 82 -3.74 -15.69 11.10
CA THR A 82 -4.39 -16.92 11.60
C THR A 82 -5.05 -17.70 10.46
N LEU A 83 -5.71 -17.02 9.53
CA LEU A 83 -6.28 -17.67 8.34
C LEU A 83 -5.19 -18.26 7.46
N LEU A 84 -4.12 -17.51 7.21
CA LEU A 84 -2.97 -17.97 6.44
C LEU A 84 -2.36 -19.22 7.05
N GLU A 85 -2.05 -19.22 8.33
CA GLU A 85 -1.49 -20.37 9.07
C GLU A 85 -2.33 -21.65 8.91
N LYS A 86 -3.66 -21.55 9.08
CA LYS A 86 -4.57 -22.68 8.87
C LYS A 86 -4.61 -23.15 7.41
N THR A 87 -4.58 -22.23 6.48
CA THR A 87 -4.55 -22.53 5.05
C THR A 87 -3.26 -23.27 4.67
N LEU A 88 -2.12 -22.77 5.14
CA LEU A 88 -0.81 -23.36 4.91
C LEU A 88 -0.72 -24.78 5.49
N PHE A 89 -1.20 -24.97 6.71
CA PHE A 89 -1.25 -26.31 7.36
C PHE A 89 -2.00 -27.32 6.50
N ASN A 90 -3.12 -26.93 5.90
CA ASN A 90 -3.95 -27.82 5.07
C ASN A 90 -3.39 -28.06 3.67
N LEU A 91 -2.58 -27.15 3.13
CA LEU A 91 -2.11 -27.22 1.77
C LEU A 91 -0.67 -27.69 1.60
N LYS A 92 0.18 -27.59 2.62
CA LYS A 92 1.63 -27.86 2.54
C LYS A 92 2.01 -29.25 2.07
N SER A 93 1.13 -30.25 2.22
CA SER A 93 1.36 -31.61 1.74
C SER A 93 0.91 -31.84 0.29
N ARG A 94 0.27 -30.85 -0.36
CA ARG A 94 -0.33 -31.01 -1.68
C ARG A 94 0.47 -30.35 -2.81
N LEU A 95 1.13 -29.24 -2.52
CA LEU A 95 1.92 -28.47 -3.50
C LEU A 95 3.00 -27.65 -2.78
N PRO A 96 4.06 -27.26 -3.49
CA PRO A 96 5.06 -26.37 -2.93
C PRO A 96 4.44 -24.99 -2.61
N ILE A 97 4.75 -24.48 -1.43
CA ILE A 97 4.24 -23.18 -0.98
C ILE A 97 5.39 -22.33 -0.46
N ALA A 98 5.29 -21.03 -0.68
CA ALA A 98 6.17 -20.03 -0.09
C ALA A 98 5.36 -18.83 0.43
N VAL A 99 5.92 -18.08 1.36
CA VAL A 99 5.26 -16.91 1.96
C VAL A 99 6.21 -15.71 1.96
N ILE A 100 5.69 -14.57 1.57
CA ILE A 100 6.29 -13.26 1.85
C ILE A 100 5.38 -12.58 2.85
N GLU A 101 5.95 -12.17 3.98
CA GLU A 101 5.23 -11.51 5.06
C GLU A 101 5.71 -10.06 5.18
N GLY A 102 4.79 -9.11 5.14
CA GLY A 102 5.04 -7.68 5.31
C GLY A 102 4.57 -7.19 6.66
N ASP A 103 5.51 -6.79 7.53
CA ASP A 103 5.18 -6.17 8.80
C ASP A 103 6.00 -4.89 9.03
N GLN A 104 5.52 -4.04 9.92
CA GLN A 104 6.19 -2.78 10.25
C GLN A 104 7.37 -2.98 11.21
N GLN A 105 7.27 -3.87 12.20
CA GLN A 105 8.25 -3.92 13.29
C GLN A 105 8.56 -5.31 13.88
N THR A 106 7.76 -6.34 13.67
CA THR A 106 7.90 -7.60 14.42
C THR A 106 8.12 -8.81 13.53
N ASP A 107 8.91 -9.78 14.01
CA ASP A 107 9.14 -11.06 13.34
C ASP A 107 8.15 -12.15 13.77
N ASN A 108 7.18 -11.80 14.62
CA ASN A 108 6.30 -12.77 15.27
C ASN A 108 5.45 -13.58 14.27
N ASP A 109 4.91 -12.94 13.24
CA ASP A 109 4.04 -13.60 12.26
C ASP A 109 4.87 -14.46 11.31
N ALA A 110 6.04 -14.00 10.88
CA ALA A 110 6.96 -14.82 10.12
C ALA A 110 7.45 -16.06 10.89
N ASP A 111 7.68 -15.95 12.20
CA ASP A 111 8.08 -17.09 13.03
C ASP A 111 6.97 -18.13 13.17
N ARG A 112 5.70 -17.72 13.19
CA ARG A 112 4.56 -18.64 13.17
C ARG A 112 4.53 -19.45 11.87
N ILE A 113 4.80 -18.82 10.74
CA ILE A 113 4.85 -19.48 9.43
C ILE A 113 6.06 -20.42 9.32
N ARG A 114 7.24 -19.98 9.76
CA ARG A 114 8.47 -20.80 9.77
C ARG A 114 8.31 -22.10 10.55
N LYS A 115 7.53 -22.11 11.63
CA LYS A 115 7.21 -23.33 12.41
C LYS A 115 6.45 -24.40 11.62
N LEU A 116 5.89 -24.05 10.47
CA LEU A 116 5.22 -24.98 9.57
C LEU A 116 6.18 -25.60 8.54
N ASP A 117 7.49 -25.33 8.61
CA ASP A 117 8.51 -25.74 7.62
C ASP A 117 8.22 -25.23 6.21
N ILE A 118 7.65 -24.02 6.10
CA ILE A 118 7.36 -23.35 4.84
C ILE A 118 8.38 -22.22 4.64
N PRO A 119 9.01 -22.12 3.45
CA PRO A 119 9.87 -20.99 3.12
C PRO A 119 9.15 -19.66 3.32
N CYS A 120 9.67 -18.82 4.20
CA CYS A 120 9.09 -17.53 4.52
C CYS A 120 10.17 -16.45 4.55
N ILE A 121 9.95 -15.38 3.77
CA ILE A 121 10.75 -14.15 3.85
C ILE A 121 9.90 -13.05 4.45
N GLN A 122 10.42 -12.43 5.48
CA GLN A 122 9.84 -11.22 6.03
C GLN A 122 10.43 -9.97 5.40
N ILE A 123 9.56 -9.02 5.12
CA ILE A 123 9.90 -7.67 4.69
C ILE A 123 9.48 -6.71 5.80
N ASN A 124 10.47 -6.11 6.45
CA ASN A 124 10.20 -5.03 7.40
C ASN A 124 10.02 -3.72 6.62
N THR A 125 8.82 -3.17 6.68
CA THR A 125 8.47 -1.93 5.99
C THR A 125 8.80 -0.68 6.81
N GLN A 126 9.30 -0.84 8.04
CA GLN A 126 9.56 0.24 8.99
C GLN A 126 8.31 1.11 9.24
N ASN A 127 8.27 2.30 8.61
CA ASN A 127 7.13 3.22 8.70
C ASN A 127 6.16 3.07 7.51
N GLY A 128 6.43 2.15 6.58
CA GLY A 128 5.58 1.91 5.42
C GLY A 128 4.30 1.14 5.79
N CYS A 129 3.16 1.58 5.24
CA CYS A 129 1.84 0.98 5.48
C CYS A 129 1.44 -0.06 4.43
N HIS A 130 2.35 -0.44 3.52
CA HIS A 130 2.11 -1.41 2.45
C HIS A 130 3.42 -1.99 1.92
N LEU A 131 3.30 -3.09 1.19
CA LEU A 131 4.35 -3.64 0.32
C LEU A 131 4.22 -3.03 -1.08
N ASP A 132 5.35 -2.82 -1.75
CA ASP A 132 5.44 -2.42 -3.15
C ASP A 132 6.03 -3.52 -4.04
N ALA A 133 5.90 -3.38 -5.36
CA ALA A 133 6.38 -4.36 -6.32
C ALA A 133 7.91 -4.55 -6.28
N ALA A 134 8.67 -3.51 -5.94
CA ALA A 134 10.13 -3.58 -5.81
C ALA A 134 10.55 -4.38 -4.59
N MET A 135 9.82 -4.28 -3.48
CA MET A 135 10.01 -5.09 -2.28
C MET A 135 9.80 -6.57 -2.60
N ILE A 136 8.69 -6.90 -3.27
CA ILE A 136 8.38 -8.27 -3.71
C ILE A 136 9.46 -8.78 -4.67
N HIS A 137 9.87 -7.97 -5.65
CA HIS A 137 10.94 -8.35 -6.58
C HIS A 137 12.24 -8.74 -5.86
N ARG A 138 12.64 -7.97 -4.84
CA ARG A 138 13.83 -8.28 -4.04
C ARG A 138 13.65 -9.55 -3.20
N ALA A 139 12.46 -9.78 -2.64
CA ALA A 139 12.17 -10.97 -1.85
C ALA A 139 12.20 -12.25 -2.71
N VAL A 140 11.53 -12.27 -3.86
CA VAL A 140 11.49 -13.46 -4.72
C VAL A 140 12.85 -13.82 -5.30
N LYS A 141 13.75 -12.85 -5.51
CA LYS A 141 15.13 -13.12 -5.90
C LYS A 141 15.93 -13.87 -4.83
N LYS A 142 15.60 -13.67 -3.56
CA LYS A 142 16.24 -14.36 -2.43
C LYS A 142 15.59 -15.70 -2.12
N MET A 143 14.33 -15.86 -2.52
CA MET A 143 13.47 -16.97 -2.17
C MET A 143 13.52 -18.04 -3.23
N ASN A 144 14.36 -18.72 -3.62
CA ASN A 144 14.38 -19.77 -4.64
C ASN A 144 13.00 -20.48 -4.83
N LEU A 145 12.02 -19.75 -5.40
CA LEU A 145 10.66 -20.26 -5.63
C LEU A 145 10.69 -21.51 -6.51
N GLN A 146 9.99 -22.54 -6.09
CA GLN A 146 9.80 -23.75 -6.91
C GLN A 146 8.80 -23.48 -8.03
N ASP A 147 8.97 -24.16 -9.16
CA ASP A 147 8.00 -24.11 -10.25
C ASP A 147 6.70 -24.82 -9.83
N ASN A 148 5.58 -24.40 -10.40
CA ASN A 148 4.25 -24.89 -10.06
C ASN A 148 3.90 -24.77 -8.57
N SER A 149 4.25 -23.64 -7.96
CA SER A 149 4.06 -23.38 -6.53
C SER A 149 3.00 -22.31 -6.27
N LEU A 150 2.61 -22.20 -5.01
CA LEU A 150 1.73 -21.16 -4.50
C LEU A 150 2.53 -20.18 -3.64
N LEU A 151 2.48 -18.91 -3.97
CA LEU A 151 3.07 -17.83 -3.17
C LEU A 151 1.96 -17.04 -2.49
N PHE A 152 2.00 -17.00 -1.17
CA PHE A 152 1.21 -16.03 -0.41
C PHE A 152 2.04 -14.79 -0.12
N ILE A 153 1.45 -13.64 -0.33
CA ILE A 153 1.96 -12.35 0.13
C ILE A 153 1.00 -11.88 1.22
N GLU A 154 1.44 -11.91 2.46
CA GLU A 154 0.72 -11.30 3.57
C GLU A 154 1.11 -9.83 3.64
N ASN A 155 0.20 -8.94 3.27
CA ASN A 155 0.47 -7.51 3.27
C ASN A 155 0.32 -6.89 4.67
N VAL A 156 0.90 -5.73 4.87
CA VAL A 156 0.74 -4.95 6.10
C VAL A 156 -0.76 -4.75 6.41
N GLY A 157 -1.10 -4.76 7.70
CA GLY A 157 -2.47 -4.53 8.16
C GLY A 157 -2.96 -3.11 7.83
N ASN A 158 -3.49 -2.93 6.62
CA ASN A 158 -4.05 -1.69 6.11
C ASN A 158 -4.97 -2.02 4.91
N LEU A 159 -6.09 -1.32 4.76
CA LEU A 159 -7.04 -1.51 3.65
C LEU A 159 -6.93 -0.42 2.57
N VAL A 160 -6.24 0.68 2.81
CA VAL A 160 -6.12 1.81 1.88
C VAL A 160 -4.89 1.66 1.00
N CYS A 161 -3.70 1.78 1.59
CA CYS A 161 -2.45 1.78 0.83
C CYS A 161 -2.23 0.49 0.03
N PRO A 162 -2.38 -0.73 0.60
CA PRO A 162 -2.18 -1.97 -0.15
C PRO A 162 -3.13 -2.14 -1.33
N ALA A 163 -4.29 -1.49 -1.32
CA ALA A 163 -5.25 -1.58 -2.43
C ALA A 163 -4.75 -0.86 -3.70
N LEU A 164 -3.90 0.16 -3.54
CA LEU A 164 -3.40 0.98 -4.64
C LEU A 164 -2.19 0.36 -5.36
N PHE A 165 -1.45 -0.53 -4.69
CA PHE A 165 -0.20 -1.08 -5.21
C PHE A 165 -0.40 -2.49 -5.76
N ASP A 166 -0.21 -2.64 -7.09
CA ASP A 166 -0.09 -3.93 -7.76
C ASP A 166 1.28 -4.53 -7.44
N LEU A 167 1.31 -5.77 -6.98
CA LEU A 167 2.54 -6.50 -6.65
C LEU A 167 2.94 -7.51 -7.72
N GLY A 168 2.10 -7.69 -8.75
CA GLY A 168 2.18 -8.73 -9.77
C GLY A 168 1.41 -10.01 -9.39
N GLU A 169 0.53 -9.93 -8.38
CA GLU A 169 -0.29 -11.04 -7.92
C GLU A 169 -1.36 -11.48 -8.92
N ASN A 170 -1.73 -12.78 -8.90
CA ASN A 170 -2.84 -13.30 -9.71
C ASN A 170 -4.19 -12.89 -9.12
N LYS A 171 -4.31 -12.89 -7.79
CA LYS A 171 -5.53 -12.51 -7.07
C LYS A 171 -5.19 -11.80 -5.77
N ARG A 172 -6.09 -10.89 -5.40
CA ARG A 172 -6.10 -10.24 -4.08
C ARG A 172 -7.21 -10.85 -3.24
N VAL A 173 -6.89 -11.16 -1.99
CA VAL A 173 -7.82 -11.68 -0.99
C VAL A 173 -7.99 -10.63 0.09
N VAL A 174 -9.18 -10.09 0.21
CA VAL A 174 -9.53 -9.08 1.21
C VAL A 174 -10.19 -9.78 2.40
N LEU A 175 -9.64 -9.59 3.60
CA LEU A 175 -10.26 -10.06 4.84
C LEU A 175 -10.87 -8.88 5.56
N ILE A 176 -12.15 -9.02 5.92
CA ILE A 176 -12.88 -8.06 6.74
C ILE A 176 -13.39 -8.79 7.96
N SER A 177 -13.09 -8.28 9.15
CA SER A 177 -13.65 -8.79 10.39
C SER A 177 -15.10 -8.32 10.54
N VAL A 178 -15.98 -9.18 11.02
CA VAL A 178 -17.38 -8.85 11.31
C VAL A 178 -17.49 -7.68 12.30
N THR A 179 -16.53 -7.55 13.21
CA THR A 179 -16.48 -6.49 14.22
C THR A 179 -16.11 -5.12 13.64
N GLU A 180 -15.63 -5.05 12.40
CA GLU A 180 -15.25 -3.80 11.74
C GLU A 180 -16.45 -3.04 11.14
N GLY A 181 -17.61 -3.69 11.05
CA GLY A 181 -18.84 -3.18 10.42
C GLY A 181 -19.00 -3.60 8.97
N ASP A 182 -20.24 -3.65 8.52
CA ASP A 182 -20.66 -4.08 7.20
C ASP A 182 -20.50 -3.00 6.10
N ASP A 183 -20.23 -1.77 6.51
CA ASP A 183 -20.03 -0.62 5.63
C ASP A 183 -18.61 -0.50 5.05
N LYS A 184 -17.67 -1.32 5.50
CA LYS A 184 -16.26 -1.29 5.05
C LYS A 184 -16.08 -1.41 3.53
N PRO A 185 -16.75 -2.31 2.81
CA PRO A 185 -16.64 -2.40 1.36
C PRO A 185 -17.07 -1.13 0.64
N LEU A 186 -18.02 -0.39 1.21
CA LEU A 186 -18.49 0.89 0.66
C LEU A 186 -17.50 2.03 0.91
N LYS A 187 -16.77 1.98 2.03
CA LYS A 187 -15.74 2.98 2.40
C LYS A 187 -14.45 2.83 1.63
N TYR A 188 -14.12 1.62 1.20
CA TYR A 188 -12.86 1.30 0.54
C TYR A 188 -13.08 0.67 -0.84
N PRO A 189 -13.52 1.43 -1.85
CA PRO A 189 -13.93 0.91 -3.16
C PRO A 189 -12.78 0.32 -4.00
N TYR A 190 -11.54 0.53 -3.60
CA TYR A 190 -10.35 0.00 -4.30
C TYR A 190 -9.81 -1.31 -3.73
N MET A 191 -10.47 -1.87 -2.73
CA MET A 191 -10.10 -3.16 -2.14
C MET A 191 -10.29 -4.34 -3.08
#